data_4491bba3dfe1296e8f63b0a9ef420721
#
_entry.id   4491bba3dfe1296e8f63b0a9ef420721
#
_cell.length_a   1.000
_cell.length_b   1.000
_cell.length_c   1.000
_cell.angle_alpha   90.00
_cell.angle_beta   90.00
_cell.angle_gamma   90.00
#
_symmetry.space_group_name_H-M   'P 1'
#
loop_
_entity.id
_entity.type
_entity.pdbx_description
1 polymer ?
#
loop_
_entity_poly.entity_id
_entity_poly.type
_entity_poly.pdbx_seq_one_letter_code
_entity_poly.pdbx_strand_id
1 'polypeptide(L)'
;MIYLEDRELEEMVLSGKSCIAVPIEIYVPENGEAQITTYSCFYKIAEEFERLFKNDLLSEEALNWLDQKIYTDVKMFGYEHSFDDIHMMSEYSMNSIDQLCKFKNDDVFLIKSESDIYLYDNSLIDGISIDKEAAVVIKDNKLVSISCINDVSFDDGSDEIYVETDAEYRIKGFGGAAVSLIAEKYLNKGITVRYKCAKNNIASIKLSEKCGFIKNGEKYSYVCFAIENN
;
A
#
# COMPACT_ATOMS: atom_id res chain seq x y z
N MET A 1 3.69 20.22 -6.35
CA MET A 1 2.44 20.94 -5.94
C MET A 1 2.08 20.52 -4.50
N ILE A 2 1.77 21.45 -3.61
CA ILE A 2 1.47 21.19 -2.20
C ILE A 2 -0.03 21.25 -1.96
N TYR A 3 -0.59 20.22 -1.32
CA TYR A 3 -1.99 20.11 -0.91
C TYR A 3 -2.07 20.12 0.61
N LEU A 4 -3.15 20.69 1.15
CA LEU A 4 -3.45 20.56 2.58
C LEU A 4 -4.28 19.30 2.80
N GLU A 5 -3.97 18.59 3.88
CA GLU A 5 -4.74 17.45 4.35
C GLU A 5 -6.14 17.88 4.80
N ASP A 6 -7.05 16.92 4.87
CA ASP A 6 -8.40 17.15 5.38
C ASP A 6 -8.35 17.73 6.80
N ARG A 7 -9.10 18.83 7.01
CA ARG A 7 -9.06 19.57 8.26
C ARG A 7 -9.57 18.76 9.46
N GLU A 8 -10.55 17.89 9.26
CA GLU A 8 -11.10 17.07 10.35
C GLU A 8 -10.08 16.03 10.79
N LEU A 9 -9.36 15.42 9.82
CA LEU A 9 -8.28 14.49 10.10
C LEU A 9 -7.12 15.18 10.83
N GLU A 10 -6.69 16.37 10.37
CA GLU A 10 -5.67 17.17 11.06
C GLU A 10 -6.07 17.48 12.50
N GLU A 11 -7.30 17.93 12.73
CA GLU A 11 -7.82 18.24 14.07
C GLU A 11 -7.88 17.00 14.99
N MET A 12 -8.21 15.83 14.45
CA MET A 12 -8.17 14.56 15.19
C MET A 12 -6.75 14.22 15.65
N VAL A 13 -5.78 14.33 14.75
CA VAL A 13 -4.37 14.04 15.04
C VAL A 13 -3.83 15.04 16.07
N LEU A 14 -3.97 16.35 15.85
CA LEU A 14 -3.46 17.39 16.73
C LEU A 14 -4.11 17.38 18.13
N SER A 15 -5.31 16.82 18.26
CA SER A 15 -5.99 16.60 19.54
C SER A 15 -5.63 15.28 20.23
N GLY A 16 -4.74 14.47 19.66
CA GLY A 16 -4.32 13.16 20.19
C GLY A 16 -5.40 12.08 20.15
N LYS A 17 -6.41 12.22 19.30
CA LYS A 17 -7.52 11.25 19.16
C LYS A 17 -7.22 10.14 18.14
N SER A 18 -6.18 10.30 17.33
CA SER A 18 -5.73 9.28 16.39
C SER A 18 -4.56 8.49 16.96
N CYS A 19 -4.47 7.19 16.68
CA CYS A 19 -3.31 6.38 17.02
C CYS A 19 -2.18 6.50 15.98
N ILE A 20 -2.49 7.04 14.79
CA ILE A 20 -1.55 7.22 13.68
C ILE A 20 -1.67 8.65 13.16
N ALA A 21 -0.53 9.24 12.79
CA ALA A 21 -0.44 10.53 12.11
C ALA A 21 0.47 10.41 10.88
N VAL A 22 0.08 11.08 9.79
CA VAL A 22 0.90 11.19 8.56
C VAL A 22 1.02 12.69 8.21
N PRO A 23 1.85 13.45 8.94
CA PRO A 23 1.94 14.89 8.78
C PRO A 23 2.42 15.35 7.40
N ILE A 24 3.19 14.53 6.70
CA ILE A 24 3.63 14.80 5.32
C ILE A 24 3.62 13.50 4.52
N GLU A 25 3.04 13.56 3.33
CA GLU A 25 3.07 12.53 2.33
C GLU A 25 3.59 13.10 1.01
N ILE A 26 4.48 12.38 0.34
CA ILE A 26 5.10 12.78 -0.92
C ILE A 26 4.81 11.71 -1.96
N TYR A 27 4.16 12.08 -3.06
CA TYR A 27 3.93 11.21 -4.19
C TYR A 27 4.67 11.74 -5.42
N VAL A 28 5.52 10.92 -5.99
CA VAL A 28 6.27 11.20 -7.21
C VAL A 28 5.78 10.27 -8.31
N PRO A 29 4.92 10.75 -9.23
CA PRO A 29 4.41 9.95 -10.33
C PRO A 29 5.53 9.66 -11.37
N GLU A 30 5.39 8.55 -12.10
CA GLU A 30 6.27 8.24 -13.25
C GLU A 30 6.21 9.34 -14.34
N ASN A 31 5.03 9.98 -14.47
CA ASN A 31 4.82 11.09 -15.40
C ASN A 31 3.99 12.17 -14.71
N GLY A 32 4.47 13.40 -14.74
CA GLY A 32 3.78 14.53 -14.14
C GLY A 32 4.56 15.18 -13.01
N GLU A 33 3.88 16.04 -12.28
CA GLU A 33 4.47 16.79 -11.17
C GLU A 33 4.28 16.03 -9.85
N ALA A 34 5.31 16.07 -9.03
CA ALA A 34 5.22 15.54 -7.67
C ALA A 34 4.17 16.28 -6.83
N GLN A 35 3.55 15.54 -5.93
CA GLN A 35 2.51 16.03 -5.03
C GLN A 35 2.99 15.86 -3.59
N ILE A 36 2.77 16.86 -2.77
CA ILE A 36 3.06 16.83 -1.33
C ILE A 36 1.75 17.13 -0.63
N THR A 37 1.27 16.21 0.20
CA THR A 37 0.13 16.43 1.09
C THR A 37 0.65 16.66 2.50
N THR A 38 0.13 17.67 3.22
CA THR A 38 0.63 18.02 4.54
C THR A 38 -0.44 18.66 5.42
N TYR A 39 -0.28 18.55 6.73
CA TYR A 39 -1.09 19.33 7.68
C TYR A 39 -0.76 20.82 7.58
N SER A 40 -1.72 21.68 7.90
CA SER A 40 -1.57 23.11 7.79
C SER A 40 -0.42 23.68 8.64
N CYS A 41 -0.16 23.08 9.79
CA CYS A 41 0.94 23.48 10.69
C CYS A 41 2.33 23.19 10.09
N PHE A 42 2.47 22.24 9.16
CA PHE A 42 3.73 21.90 8.48
C PHE A 42 3.86 22.51 7.08
N TYR A 43 2.90 23.29 6.62
CA TYR A 43 2.87 23.85 5.26
C TYR A 43 4.17 24.58 4.88
N LYS A 44 4.70 25.42 5.77
CA LYS A 44 5.94 26.17 5.50
C LYS A 44 7.16 25.26 5.38
N ILE A 45 7.19 24.16 6.13
CA ILE A 45 8.24 23.14 6.02
C ILE A 45 8.13 22.44 4.68
N ALA A 46 6.93 22.08 4.24
CA ALA A 46 6.67 21.48 2.94
C ALA A 46 7.08 22.41 1.78
N GLU A 47 6.81 23.73 1.87
CA GLU A 47 7.28 24.70 0.87
C GLU A 47 8.81 24.78 0.79
N GLU A 48 9.48 24.83 1.94
CA GLU A 48 10.94 24.85 2.00
C GLU A 48 11.52 23.55 1.44
N PHE A 49 10.94 22.41 1.80
CA PHE A 49 11.32 21.09 1.32
C PHE A 49 11.18 20.99 -0.22
N GLU A 50 10.01 21.34 -0.77
CA GLU A 50 9.80 21.33 -2.23
C GLU A 50 10.83 22.20 -2.95
N ARG A 51 11.10 23.40 -2.43
CA ARG A 51 12.06 24.32 -3.01
C ARG A 51 13.50 23.79 -3.02
N LEU A 52 13.92 23.13 -1.94
CA LEU A 52 15.29 22.62 -1.78
C LEU A 52 15.53 21.34 -2.57
N PHE A 53 14.55 20.45 -2.59
CA PHE A 53 14.69 19.09 -3.14
C PHE A 53 13.82 18.83 -4.38
N LYS A 54 13.42 19.87 -5.09
CA LYS A 54 12.52 19.82 -6.26
C LYS A 54 12.85 18.71 -7.28
N ASN A 55 14.12 18.41 -7.47
CA ASN A 55 14.59 17.44 -8.47
C ASN A 55 14.74 16.01 -7.91
N ASP A 56 14.70 15.83 -6.60
CA ASP A 56 14.90 14.54 -5.96
C ASP A 56 14.27 14.49 -4.55
N LEU A 57 12.95 14.60 -4.52
CA LEU A 57 12.16 14.66 -3.28
C LEU A 57 12.25 13.38 -2.42
N LEU A 58 12.60 12.25 -3.03
CA LEU A 58 12.66 10.95 -2.36
C LEU A 58 14.10 10.47 -2.10
N SER A 59 15.08 11.36 -2.22
CA SER A 59 16.47 11.05 -1.85
C SER A 59 16.63 10.91 -0.33
N GLU A 60 17.60 10.13 0.09
CA GLU A 60 17.94 9.99 1.50
C GLU A 60 18.26 11.35 2.15
N GLU A 61 18.96 12.24 1.44
CA GLU A 61 19.26 13.59 1.90
C GLU A 61 18.00 14.41 2.16
N ALA A 62 17.04 14.35 1.22
CA ALA A 62 15.74 15.05 1.34
C ALA A 62 14.94 14.54 2.54
N LEU A 63 14.81 13.22 2.67
CA LEU A 63 14.03 12.60 3.74
C LEU A 63 14.66 12.82 5.12
N ASN A 64 15.99 12.78 5.22
CA ASN A 64 16.71 13.11 6.46
C ASN A 64 16.53 14.58 6.85
N TRP A 65 16.55 15.50 5.88
CA TRP A 65 16.27 16.92 6.14
C TRP A 65 14.84 17.11 6.67
N LEU A 66 13.87 16.43 6.05
CA LEU A 66 12.48 16.49 6.46
C LEU A 66 12.28 15.99 7.90
N ASP A 67 12.86 14.84 8.23
CA ASP A 67 12.82 14.28 9.59
C ASP A 67 13.38 15.26 10.63
N GLN A 68 14.54 15.86 10.37
CA GLN A 68 15.15 16.83 11.29
C GLN A 68 14.26 18.06 11.53
N LYS A 69 13.45 18.45 10.55
CA LYS A 69 12.58 19.62 10.64
C LYS A 69 11.31 19.38 11.45
N ILE A 70 10.69 18.21 11.25
CA ILE A 70 9.35 17.96 11.82
C ILE A 70 9.35 17.09 13.08
N TYR A 71 10.46 16.39 13.36
CA TYR A 71 10.55 15.43 14.47
C TYR A 71 10.16 16.02 15.83
N THR A 72 10.65 17.23 16.15
CA THR A 72 10.37 17.89 17.42
C THR A 72 8.89 18.26 17.56
N ASP A 73 8.30 18.78 16.49
CA ASP A 73 6.90 19.21 16.50
C ASP A 73 5.96 18.01 16.58
N VAL A 74 6.28 16.93 15.87
CA VAL A 74 5.54 15.67 15.95
C VAL A 74 5.54 15.11 17.37
N LYS A 75 6.68 15.15 18.07
CA LYS A 75 6.78 14.75 19.48
C LYS A 75 5.95 15.64 20.40
N MET A 76 5.91 16.95 20.16
CA MET A 76 5.08 17.87 20.96
C MET A 76 3.59 17.58 20.82
N PHE A 77 3.15 17.03 19.69
CA PHE A 77 1.77 16.56 19.48
C PHE A 77 1.49 15.17 20.06
N GLY A 78 2.47 14.54 20.69
CA GLY A 78 2.32 13.22 21.33
C GLY A 78 2.53 12.03 20.38
N TYR A 79 3.27 12.22 19.30
CA TYR A 79 3.58 11.17 18.33
C TYR A 79 5.08 10.93 18.22
N GLU A 80 5.45 9.73 17.80
CA GLU A 80 6.82 9.34 17.50
C GLU A 80 6.90 8.78 16.08
N HIS A 81 7.90 9.23 15.31
CA HIS A 81 8.13 8.73 13.96
C HIS A 81 8.53 7.26 13.97
N SER A 82 7.90 6.47 13.13
CA SER A 82 8.33 5.10 12.88
C SER A 82 9.42 5.09 11.81
N PHE A 83 10.47 4.33 12.03
CA PHE A 83 11.59 4.17 11.08
C PHE A 83 11.50 2.85 10.28
N ASP A 84 10.31 2.23 10.21
CA ASP A 84 10.12 1.00 9.47
C ASP A 84 10.15 1.22 7.95
N ASP A 85 10.58 0.22 7.19
CA ASP A 85 10.73 0.26 5.72
C ASP A 85 9.43 0.44 4.92
N ILE A 86 8.26 0.45 5.60
CA ILE A 86 6.94 0.60 4.97
C ILE A 86 6.63 2.01 4.48
N HIS A 87 7.49 2.98 4.76
CA HIS A 87 7.25 4.39 4.43
C HIS A 87 7.48 4.72 2.97
N MET A 88 8.31 3.93 2.29
CA MET A 88 8.60 4.11 0.87
C MET A 88 7.93 3.02 0.06
N MET A 89 6.89 3.37 -0.67
CA MET A 89 6.06 2.46 -1.44
C MET A 89 6.21 2.69 -2.94
N SER A 90 6.19 1.61 -3.70
CA SER A 90 5.96 1.66 -5.15
C SER A 90 4.50 1.36 -5.44
N GLU A 91 3.87 2.20 -6.26
CA GLU A 91 2.46 2.10 -6.62
C GLU A 91 2.29 1.71 -8.08
N TYR A 92 1.37 0.79 -8.34
CA TYR A 92 1.07 0.24 -9.64
C TYR A 92 -0.45 0.22 -9.87
N SER A 93 -0.88 0.22 -11.14
CA SER A 93 -2.28 -0.01 -11.48
C SER A 93 -2.44 -0.82 -12.75
N MET A 94 -3.63 -1.36 -12.91
CA MET A 94 -4.11 -2.04 -14.12
C MET A 94 -5.55 -1.62 -14.33
N ASN A 95 -5.88 -1.09 -15.52
CA ASN A 95 -7.21 -0.56 -15.83
C ASN A 95 -7.88 -1.26 -17.02
N SER A 96 -7.19 -2.21 -17.65
CA SER A 96 -7.70 -2.98 -18.77
C SER A 96 -7.33 -4.45 -18.64
N ILE A 97 -8.27 -5.32 -19.02
CA ILE A 97 -8.04 -6.76 -19.09
C ILE A 97 -6.93 -7.14 -20.08
N ASP A 98 -6.68 -6.31 -21.09
CA ASP A 98 -5.63 -6.53 -22.09
C ASP A 98 -4.22 -6.41 -21.50
N GLN A 99 -4.07 -5.73 -20.36
CA GLN A 99 -2.80 -5.63 -19.64
C GLN A 99 -2.48 -6.90 -18.85
N LEU A 100 -3.52 -7.66 -18.48
CA LEU A 100 -3.40 -8.78 -17.57
C LEU A 100 -2.60 -9.95 -18.17
N CYS A 101 -1.44 -10.24 -17.58
CA CYS A 101 -0.65 -11.43 -17.86
C CYS A 101 -1.09 -12.56 -16.93
N LYS A 102 -1.91 -13.50 -17.44
CA LYS A 102 -2.48 -14.57 -16.62
C LYS A 102 -1.45 -15.66 -16.31
N PHE A 103 -1.33 -15.98 -15.04
CA PHE A 103 -0.63 -17.17 -14.59
C PHE A 103 -1.58 -18.37 -14.62
N LYS A 104 -1.27 -19.36 -15.43
CA LYS A 104 -2.06 -20.60 -15.48
C LYS A 104 -1.71 -21.47 -14.27
N ASN A 105 -2.70 -21.78 -13.47
CA ASN A 105 -2.59 -22.73 -12.37
C ASN A 105 -3.98 -23.33 -12.11
N ASP A 106 -4.11 -24.65 -12.25
CA ASP A 106 -5.38 -25.34 -12.08
C ASP A 106 -5.80 -25.47 -10.62
N ASP A 107 -4.91 -25.16 -9.68
CA ASP A 107 -5.16 -25.22 -8.24
C ASP A 107 -5.68 -23.89 -7.64
N VAL A 108 -5.79 -22.82 -8.47
CA VAL A 108 -6.33 -21.54 -8.01
C VAL A 108 -7.84 -21.50 -8.21
N PHE A 109 -8.57 -21.07 -7.18
CA PHE A 109 -10.02 -20.90 -7.23
C PHE A 109 -10.51 -19.74 -6.34
N LEU A 110 -11.74 -19.30 -6.59
CA LEU A 110 -12.38 -18.26 -5.80
C LEU A 110 -13.11 -18.86 -4.61
N ILE A 111 -12.98 -18.19 -3.45
CA ILE A 111 -13.80 -18.39 -2.27
C ILE A 111 -14.62 -17.12 -2.03
N LYS A 112 -15.74 -17.27 -1.30
CA LYS A 112 -16.69 -16.18 -1.06
C LYS A 112 -16.76 -15.74 0.40
N SER A 113 -16.19 -16.52 1.29
CA SER A 113 -16.22 -16.25 2.72
C SER A 113 -15.00 -16.85 3.43
N GLU A 114 -14.64 -16.31 4.58
CA GLU A 114 -13.63 -16.89 5.44
C GLU A 114 -13.96 -18.33 5.85
N SER A 115 -15.24 -18.67 6.01
CA SER A 115 -15.66 -20.03 6.38
C SER A 115 -15.19 -21.09 5.38
N ASP A 116 -14.98 -20.72 4.11
CA ASP A 116 -14.48 -21.63 3.09
C ASP A 116 -12.99 -21.97 3.31
N ILE A 117 -12.27 -21.12 4.06
CA ILE A 117 -10.83 -21.28 4.35
C ILE A 117 -10.61 -22.10 5.61
N TYR A 118 -11.49 -22.04 6.60
CA TYR A 118 -11.34 -22.79 7.88
C TYR A 118 -11.29 -24.30 7.73
N LEU A 119 -11.60 -24.80 6.53
CA LEU A 119 -11.46 -26.21 6.19
C LEU A 119 -10.00 -26.63 5.95
N TYR A 120 -9.07 -25.68 5.85
CA TYR A 120 -7.67 -25.91 5.53
C TYR A 120 -6.77 -25.37 6.64
N ASP A 121 -5.52 -25.82 6.70
CA ASP A 121 -4.50 -25.15 7.48
C ASP A 121 -4.25 -23.74 6.90
N ASN A 122 -4.58 -22.72 7.68
CA ASN A 122 -4.78 -21.35 7.21
C ASN A 122 -3.92 -20.30 7.95
N SER A 123 -2.76 -20.68 8.43
CA SER A 123 -1.82 -19.79 9.13
C SER A 123 -1.43 -18.51 8.33
N LEU A 124 -1.70 -18.48 7.01
CA LEU A 124 -1.46 -17.31 6.17
C LEU A 124 -2.47 -16.16 6.37
N ILE A 125 -3.62 -16.43 6.97
CA ILE A 125 -4.71 -15.43 7.07
C ILE A 125 -4.83 -14.78 8.45
N ASP A 126 -3.88 -15.04 9.35
CA ASP A 126 -3.86 -14.35 10.65
C ASP A 126 -3.81 -12.82 10.42
N GLY A 127 -4.91 -12.14 10.78
CA GLY A 127 -5.06 -10.69 10.59
C GLY A 127 -5.58 -10.24 9.23
N ILE A 128 -5.96 -11.15 8.32
CA ILE A 128 -6.60 -10.78 7.04
C ILE A 128 -8.12 -10.90 7.21
N SER A 129 -8.85 -9.80 7.03
CA SER A 129 -10.30 -9.83 6.87
C SER A 129 -10.66 -10.13 5.41
N ILE A 130 -11.52 -11.13 5.18
CA ILE A 130 -12.04 -11.46 3.85
C ILE A 130 -13.51 -11.08 3.79
N ASP A 131 -13.76 -9.79 3.66
CA ASP A 131 -15.11 -9.25 3.54
C ASP A 131 -15.68 -9.39 2.13
N LYS A 132 -14.80 -9.63 1.16
CA LYS A 132 -15.10 -9.85 -0.25
C LYS A 132 -14.54 -11.20 -0.70
N GLU A 133 -14.73 -11.52 -1.97
CA GLU A 133 -14.18 -12.75 -2.55
C GLU A 133 -12.63 -12.73 -2.57
N ALA A 134 -12.02 -13.88 -2.33
CA ALA A 134 -10.58 -14.08 -2.45
C ALA A 134 -10.25 -15.20 -3.44
N ALA A 135 -9.10 -15.08 -4.11
CA ALA A 135 -8.50 -16.16 -4.88
C ALA A 135 -7.48 -16.90 -4.01
N VAL A 136 -7.60 -18.19 -3.91
CA VAL A 136 -6.76 -19.05 -3.07
C VAL A 136 -6.11 -20.16 -3.86
N VAL A 137 -4.94 -20.59 -3.41
CA VAL A 137 -4.27 -21.81 -3.88
C VAL A 137 -4.12 -22.76 -2.71
N ILE A 138 -4.63 -23.99 -2.85
CA ILE A 138 -4.56 -25.05 -1.85
C ILE A 138 -3.62 -26.15 -2.34
N LYS A 139 -2.69 -26.58 -1.50
CA LYS A 139 -1.80 -27.71 -1.70
C LYS A 139 -1.76 -28.58 -0.45
N ASP A 140 -1.95 -29.87 -0.60
CA ASP A 140 -1.87 -30.83 0.50
C ASP A 140 -2.70 -30.42 1.74
N ASN A 141 -3.92 -29.93 1.48
CA ASN A 141 -4.84 -29.44 2.50
C ASN A 141 -4.37 -28.18 3.25
N LYS A 142 -3.40 -27.44 2.71
CA LYS A 142 -2.86 -26.19 3.25
C LYS A 142 -3.16 -25.04 2.30
N LEU A 143 -3.57 -23.88 2.86
CA LEU A 143 -3.64 -22.63 2.13
C LEU A 143 -2.21 -22.11 1.91
N VAL A 144 -1.75 -22.08 0.65
CA VAL A 144 -0.37 -21.72 0.32
C VAL A 144 -0.25 -20.35 -0.36
N SER A 145 -1.35 -19.82 -0.91
CA SER A 145 -1.38 -18.47 -1.41
C SER A 145 -2.80 -17.93 -1.40
N ILE A 146 -2.94 -16.63 -1.12
CA ILE A 146 -4.21 -15.91 -1.13
C ILE A 146 -4.01 -14.55 -1.78
N SER A 147 -5.01 -14.09 -2.54
CA SER A 147 -5.13 -12.71 -3.00
C SER A 147 -6.59 -12.26 -2.85
N CYS A 148 -6.79 -11.07 -2.31
CA CYS A 148 -8.09 -10.47 -2.11
C CYS A 148 -8.02 -8.96 -2.37
N ILE A 149 -9.17 -8.28 -2.31
CA ILE A 149 -9.22 -6.82 -2.30
C ILE A 149 -9.05 -6.34 -0.87
N ASN A 150 -8.17 -5.37 -0.66
CA ASN A 150 -8.08 -4.64 0.59
C ASN A 150 -9.37 -3.87 0.87
N ASP A 151 -9.69 -3.70 2.15
CA ASP A 151 -10.88 -2.95 2.60
C ASP A 151 -10.66 -1.42 2.54
N VAL A 152 -9.78 -0.97 1.67
CA VAL A 152 -9.52 0.44 1.40
C VAL A 152 -10.34 0.86 0.19
N SER A 153 -11.24 1.81 0.38
CA SER A 153 -11.96 2.42 -0.75
C SER A 153 -11.23 3.69 -1.21
N PHE A 154 -11.12 3.84 -2.53
CA PHE A 154 -10.56 5.03 -3.15
C PHE A 154 -11.68 5.85 -3.81
N ASP A 155 -11.58 7.18 -3.76
CA ASP A 155 -12.57 8.10 -4.30
C ASP A 155 -12.79 7.93 -5.81
N ASP A 156 -11.80 7.41 -6.53
CA ASP A 156 -11.88 7.12 -7.96
C ASP A 156 -12.53 5.77 -8.30
N GLY A 157 -13.01 5.04 -7.28
CA GLY A 157 -13.67 3.75 -7.45
C GLY A 157 -12.73 2.60 -7.80
N SER A 158 -11.42 2.78 -7.67
CA SER A 158 -10.45 1.69 -7.80
C SER A 158 -10.39 0.83 -6.54
N ASP A 159 -9.93 -0.40 -6.68
CA ASP A 159 -9.71 -1.35 -5.58
C ASP A 159 -8.24 -1.78 -5.50
N GLU A 160 -7.69 -1.93 -4.30
CA GLU A 160 -6.31 -2.37 -4.07
C GLU A 160 -6.25 -3.89 -3.80
N ILE A 161 -5.36 -4.58 -4.51
CA ILE A 161 -5.11 -6.01 -4.33
C ILE A 161 -4.09 -6.24 -3.21
N TYR A 162 -4.45 -7.10 -2.28
CA TYR A 162 -3.56 -7.76 -1.34
C TYR A 162 -3.16 -9.15 -1.85
N VAL A 163 -1.93 -9.59 -1.57
CA VAL A 163 -1.46 -10.94 -1.84
C VAL A 163 -0.47 -11.41 -0.78
N GLU A 164 -0.66 -12.64 -0.32
CA GLU A 164 0.30 -13.35 0.53
C GLU A 164 0.56 -14.75 -0.03
N THR A 165 1.80 -15.22 0.11
CA THR A 165 2.20 -16.59 -0.28
C THR A 165 3.13 -17.13 0.79
N ASP A 166 2.82 -18.33 1.29
CA ASP A 166 3.64 -19.06 2.25
C ASP A 166 5.09 -19.15 1.75
N ALA A 167 6.04 -18.91 2.64
CA ALA A 167 7.46 -18.80 2.33
C ALA A 167 8.01 -20.01 1.57
N GLU A 168 7.56 -21.24 1.92
CA GLU A 168 7.99 -22.49 1.31
C GLU A 168 7.41 -22.67 -0.12
N TYR A 169 6.38 -21.91 -0.46
CA TYR A 169 5.66 -21.99 -1.73
C TYR A 169 5.91 -20.78 -2.64
N ARG A 170 6.78 -19.84 -2.25
CA ARG A 170 7.18 -18.70 -3.08
C ARG A 170 7.92 -19.14 -4.34
N ILE A 171 7.94 -18.26 -5.35
CA ILE A 171 8.61 -18.45 -6.65
C ILE A 171 8.00 -19.60 -7.52
N LYS A 172 6.93 -20.24 -7.08
CA LYS A 172 6.23 -21.33 -7.82
C LYS A 172 5.06 -20.84 -8.66
N GLY A 173 4.83 -19.53 -8.74
CA GLY A 173 3.76 -18.90 -9.52
C GLY A 173 2.40 -18.80 -8.82
N PHE A 174 2.26 -19.30 -7.59
CA PHE A 174 0.98 -19.33 -6.86
C PHE A 174 0.44 -17.93 -6.57
N GLY A 175 1.27 -17.01 -6.08
CA GLY A 175 0.86 -15.62 -5.89
C GLY A 175 0.41 -14.96 -7.19
N GLY A 176 1.11 -15.21 -8.30
CA GLY A 176 0.72 -14.70 -9.62
C GLY A 176 -0.63 -15.26 -10.09
N ALA A 177 -0.90 -16.53 -9.84
CA ALA A 177 -2.19 -17.15 -10.18
C ALA A 177 -3.33 -16.52 -9.35
N ALA A 178 -3.13 -16.35 -8.05
CA ALA A 178 -4.13 -15.74 -7.17
C ALA A 178 -4.41 -14.27 -7.56
N VAL A 179 -3.35 -13.45 -7.75
CA VAL A 179 -3.46 -12.06 -8.21
C VAL A 179 -4.17 -11.99 -9.56
N SER A 180 -3.78 -12.83 -10.52
CA SER A 180 -4.40 -12.82 -11.86
C SER A 180 -5.89 -13.11 -11.81
N LEU A 181 -6.33 -14.04 -10.98
CA LEU A 181 -7.75 -14.41 -10.87
C LEU A 181 -8.60 -13.29 -10.26
N ILE A 182 -8.10 -12.63 -9.22
CA ILE A 182 -8.78 -11.47 -8.61
C ILE A 182 -8.76 -10.28 -9.57
N ALA A 183 -7.60 -9.94 -10.16
CA ALA A 183 -7.50 -8.84 -11.10
C ALA A 183 -8.44 -9.02 -12.30
N GLU A 184 -8.48 -10.20 -12.90
CA GLU A 184 -9.41 -10.52 -13.99
C GLU A 184 -10.86 -10.23 -13.61
N LYS A 185 -11.26 -10.65 -12.42
CA LYS A 185 -12.62 -10.48 -11.95
C LYS A 185 -13.03 -9.02 -11.81
N TYR A 186 -12.15 -8.18 -11.25
CA TYR A 186 -12.45 -6.76 -11.02
C TYR A 186 -12.34 -5.94 -12.31
N LEU A 187 -11.36 -6.22 -13.15
CA LEU A 187 -11.25 -5.60 -14.48
C LEU A 187 -12.45 -5.89 -15.37
N ASN A 188 -13.02 -7.10 -15.32
CA ASN A 188 -14.24 -7.44 -16.04
C ASN A 188 -15.49 -6.68 -15.54
N LYS A 189 -15.44 -6.11 -14.33
CA LYS A 189 -16.46 -5.20 -13.81
C LYS A 189 -16.18 -3.73 -14.18
N GLY A 190 -15.09 -3.45 -14.91
CA GLY A 190 -14.64 -2.09 -15.24
C GLY A 190 -13.95 -1.37 -14.08
N ILE A 191 -13.54 -2.09 -13.04
CA ILE A 191 -12.87 -1.53 -11.86
C ILE A 191 -11.35 -1.56 -12.10
N THR A 192 -10.70 -0.41 -11.96
CA THR A 192 -9.24 -0.32 -11.94
C THR A 192 -8.71 -1.01 -10.69
N VAL A 193 -7.73 -1.89 -10.86
CA VAL A 193 -7.06 -2.56 -9.74
C VAL A 193 -5.71 -1.92 -9.46
N ARG A 194 -5.43 -1.63 -8.19
CA ARG A 194 -4.18 -1.10 -7.70
C ARG A 194 -3.35 -2.19 -7.03
N TYR A 195 -2.05 -1.99 -7.05
CA TYR A 195 -1.10 -2.83 -6.34
C TYR A 195 -0.04 -1.95 -5.71
N LYS A 196 0.27 -2.19 -4.44
CA LYS A 196 1.19 -1.38 -3.68
C LYS A 196 2.15 -2.28 -2.90
N CYS A 197 3.41 -1.93 -2.88
CA CYS A 197 4.41 -2.68 -2.12
C CYS A 197 5.56 -1.79 -1.67
N ALA A 198 6.23 -2.18 -0.60
CA ALA A 198 7.43 -1.50 -0.16
C ALA A 198 8.47 -1.46 -1.30
N LYS A 199 9.14 -0.34 -1.48
CA LYS A 199 10.14 -0.10 -2.55
C LYS A 199 11.30 -1.10 -2.53
N ASN A 200 11.61 -1.66 -1.38
CA ASN A 200 12.64 -2.69 -1.20
C ASN A 200 12.11 -4.13 -1.37
N ASN A 201 10.79 -4.33 -1.49
CA ASN A 201 10.20 -5.65 -1.70
C ASN A 201 10.29 -6.10 -3.17
N ILE A 202 11.50 -6.51 -3.58
CA ILE A 202 11.79 -6.92 -4.96
C ILE A 202 10.91 -8.07 -5.44
N ALA A 203 10.50 -8.96 -4.54
CA ALA A 203 9.63 -10.09 -4.91
C ALA A 203 8.23 -9.60 -5.32
N SER A 204 7.66 -8.67 -4.56
CA SER A 204 6.35 -8.07 -4.81
C SER A 204 6.36 -7.18 -6.07
N ILE A 205 7.43 -6.39 -6.26
CA ILE A 205 7.65 -5.59 -7.48
C ILE A 205 7.63 -6.48 -8.72
N LYS A 206 8.45 -7.55 -8.73
CA LYS A 206 8.50 -8.49 -9.86
C LYS A 206 7.17 -9.22 -10.07
N LEU A 207 6.42 -9.46 -9.02
CA LEU A 207 5.10 -10.08 -9.11
C LEU A 207 4.12 -9.14 -9.82
N SER A 208 4.03 -7.88 -9.40
CA SER A 208 3.13 -6.89 -10.01
C SER A 208 3.44 -6.70 -11.51
N GLU A 209 4.72 -6.49 -11.86
CA GLU A 209 5.16 -6.33 -13.24
C GLU A 209 4.84 -7.57 -14.10
N LYS A 210 5.09 -8.77 -13.58
CA LYS A 210 4.78 -10.02 -14.29
C LYS A 210 3.28 -10.26 -14.48
N CYS A 211 2.45 -9.76 -13.58
CA CYS A 211 0.99 -9.79 -13.72
C CYS A 211 0.48 -8.76 -14.74
N GLY A 212 1.32 -7.78 -15.15
CA GLY A 212 0.97 -6.76 -16.13
C GLY A 212 0.56 -5.42 -15.52
N PHE A 213 0.79 -5.21 -14.22
CA PHE A 213 0.60 -3.90 -13.60
C PHE A 213 1.65 -2.91 -14.11
N ILE A 214 1.22 -1.68 -14.32
CA ILE A 214 2.06 -0.56 -14.76
C ILE A 214 2.38 0.29 -13.54
N LYS A 215 3.65 0.62 -13.35
CA LYS A 215 4.08 1.50 -12.27
C LYS A 215 3.51 2.91 -12.49
N ASN A 216 2.91 3.46 -11.45
CA ASN A 216 2.35 4.81 -11.45
C ASN A 216 3.31 5.83 -10.84
N GLY A 217 4.04 5.42 -9.82
CA GLY A 217 4.96 6.29 -9.11
C GLY A 217 5.49 5.66 -7.82
N GLU A 218 6.14 6.52 -7.04
CA GLU A 218 6.64 6.19 -5.71
C GLU A 218 6.04 7.15 -4.69
N LYS A 219 5.77 6.63 -3.50
CA LYS A 219 5.14 7.37 -2.40
C LYS A 219 5.96 7.21 -1.14
N TYR A 220 6.19 8.32 -0.45
CA TYR A 220 6.72 8.34 0.89
C TYR A 220 5.68 8.92 1.84
N SER A 221 5.45 8.24 2.96
CA SER A 221 4.57 8.73 4.03
C SER A 221 5.38 8.85 5.31
N TYR A 222 5.45 10.04 5.89
CA TYR A 222 6.05 10.25 7.20
C TYR A 222 5.07 9.76 8.28
N VAL A 223 5.15 8.48 8.61
CA VAL A 223 4.19 7.83 9.52
C VAL A 223 4.66 7.97 10.96
N CYS A 224 3.74 8.37 11.83
CA CYS A 224 3.97 8.50 13.26
C CYS A 224 2.91 7.73 14.04
N PHE A 225 3.29 7.17 15.18
CA PHE A 225 2.39 6.50 16.10
C PHE A 225 2.26 7.29 17.40
N ALA A 226 1.07 7.27 17.99
CA ALA A 226 0.83 7.90 19.28
C ALA A 226 1.75 7.30 20.34
N ILE A 227 2.40 8.15 21.13
CA ILE A 227 3.23 7.73 22.28
C ILE A 227 2.30 7.22 23.37
N GLU A 228 2.42 5.94 23.71
CA GLU A 228 1.68 5.37 24.84
C GLU A 228 2.17 6.03 26.15
N ASN A 229 1.28 6.77 26.78
CA ASN A 229 1.53 7.27 28.14
C ASN A 229 1.41 6.08 29.11
N ASN A 230 2.55 5.53 29.52
CA ASN A 230 2.65 4.55 30.62
C ASN A 230 2.29 5.17 31.95
#